data_2bea23b3fe0b9d1745a87af31d15c2be
#
_entry.id   2bea23b3fe0b9d1745a87af31d15c2be
#
_cell.length_a   1.000
_cell.length_b   1.000
_cell.length_c   1.000
_cell.angle_alpha   90.00
_cell.angle_beta   90.00
_cell.angle_gamma   90.00
#
_symmetry.space_group_name_H-M   'P 1'
#
loop_
_entity.id
_entity.type
_entity.pdbx_description
1 polymer ?
#
loop_
_entity_poly.entity_id
_entity_poly.type
_entity_poly.pdbx_seq_one_letter_code
_entity_poly.pdbx_strand_id
1 'polypeptide(L)'
;PSTVIASLGNKQAAKNTMANAGVPIIPGGKNPIYTVEEGMKEAETIGYPVIIKAALGGGGKGMRVADTPADFEESFRTAQKETQMAFGDSTMYVEHFVRHPRHIEFQIMADKFGNVIHLGERDCSIQRNHQKMIEESPCEVISDELRARMGEAAVKAAKAAGYENAGTIEFLLDKEGRFYFMEMNTRIQVEHPVTCLLYTSDA
;
A
#
# COMPACT_ATOMS: atom_id res chain seq x y z
N PRO A 1 -13.37 16.16 -2.07
CA PRO A 1 -12.97 17.29 -1.20
C PRO A 1 -11.44 17.35 -1.06
N SER A 2 -10.86 18.57 -1.03
CA SER A 2 -9.41 18.76 -0.94
C SER A 2 -8.81 18.20 0.37
N THR A 3 -9.57 18.24 1.46
CA THR A 3 -9.18 17.66 2.75
C THR A 3 -8.97 16.14 2.68
N VAL A 4 -9.82 15.44 1.95
CA VAL A 4 -9.73 13.98 1.73
C VAL A 4 -8.47 13.65 0.91
N ILE A 5 -8.23 14.40 -0.16
CA ILE A 5 -7.03 14.23 -1.00
C ILE A 5 -5.76 14.46 -0.17
N ALA A 6 -5.73 15.52 0.65
CA ALA A 6 -4.59 15.81 1.51
C ALA A 6 -4.36 14.73 2.57
N SER A 7 -5.41 14.22 3.19
CA SER A 7 -5.33 13.13 4.19
C SER A 7 -4.82 11.83 3.58
N LEU A 8 -5.33 11.45 2.41
CA LEU A 8 -4.91 10.24 1.71
C LEU A 8 -3.51 10.36 1.07
N GLY A 9 -3.08 11.59 0.75
CA GLY A 9 -1.71 11.86 0.31
C GLY A 9 -0.65 11.70 1.41
N ASN A 10 -1.05 11.78 2.67
CA ASN A 10 -0.19 11.47 3.81
C ASN A 10 -0.26 9.98 4.11
N LYS A 11 0.84 9.25 3.84
CA LYS A 11 0.89 7.78 3.97
C LYS A 11 0.53 7.29 5.37
N GLN A 12 0.98 7.98 6.42
CA GLN A 12 0.69 7.58 7.80
C GLN A 12 -0.78 7.84 8.17
N ALA A 13 -1.32 8.99 7.77
CA ALA A 13 -2.72 9.32 8.00
C ALA A 13 -3.64 8.34 7.24
N ALA A 14 -3.31 8.02 5.98
CA ALA A 14 -4.04 7.03 5.19
C ALA A 14 -4.03 5.65 5.87
N LYS A 15 -2.84 5.14 6.28
CA LYS A 15 -2.74 3.87 7.02
C LYS A 15 -3.58 3.84 8.30
N ASN A 16 -3.53 4.90 9.09
CA ASN A 16 -4.31 4.99 10.32
C ASN A 16 -5.83 4.95 10.03
N THR A 17 -6.28 5.68 9.02
CA THR A 17 -7.68 5.67 8.57
C THR A 17 -8.10 4.26 8.15
N MET A 18 -7.28 3.57 7.36
CA MET A 18 -7.55 2.21 6.90
C MET A 18 -7.56 1.20 8.04
N ALA A 19 -6.59 1.27 8.95
CA ALA A 19 -6.54 0.41 10.14
C ALA A 19 -7.77 0.57 11.01
N ASN A 20 -8.18 1.81 11.30
CA ASN A 20 -9.36 2.11 12.09
C ASN A 20 -10.66 1.62 11.42
N ALA A 21 -10.69 1.60 10.11
CA ALA A 21 -11.78 1.03 9.34
C ALA A 21 -11.72 -0.52 9.25
N GLY A 22 -10.66 -1.18 9.76
CA GLY A 22 -10.47 -2.62 9.64
C GLY A 22 -10.17 -3.08 8.21
N VAL A 23 -9.55 -2.21 7.40
CA VAL A 23 -8.95 -2.57 6.12
C VAL A 23 -7.55 -3.14 6.43
N PRO A 24 -7.17 -4.29 5.86
CA PRO A 24 -5.86 -4.85 6.10
C PRO A 24 -4.74 -3.88 5.68
N ILE A 25 -3.80 -3.62 6.55
CA ILE A 25 -2.61 -2.81 6.29
C ILE A 25 -1.34 -3.64 6.53
N ILE A 26 -0.23 -3.28 5.90
CA ILE A 26 1.05 -3.92 6.17
C ILE A 26 1.39 -3.75 7.65
N PRO A 27 1.62 -4.86 8.40
CA PRO A 27 2.05 -4.78 9.79
C PRO A 27 3.32 -3.95 9.94
N GLY A 28 3.33 -3.01 10.88
CA GLY A 28 4.47 -2.12 11.05
C GLY A 28 4.35 -1.24 12.29
N GLY A 29 5.49 -0.71 12.70
CA GLY A 29 5.59 0.21 13.82
C GLY A 29 4.84 1.52 13.57
N LYS A 30 4.18 1.99 14.62
CA LYS A 30 3.48 3.28 14.60
C LYS A 30 4.37 4.44 15.01
N ASN A 31 5.44 4.13 15.74
CA ASN A 31 6.32 5.12 16.33
C ASN A 31 7.61 5.28 15.52
N PRO A 32 8.16 6.48 15.46
CA PRO A 32 9.51 6.71 14.95
C PRO A 32 10.56 5.91 15.73
N ILE A 33 11.56 5.42 15.03
CA ILE A 33 12.67 4.62 15.57
C ILE A 33 13.97 5.37 15.30
N TYR A 34 14.79 5.49 16.33
CA TYR A 34 16.07 6.21 16.26
C TYR A 34 17.27 5.33 16.57
N THR A 35 17.08 4.20 17.24
CA THR A 35 18.15 3.28 17.64
C THR A 35 17.95 1.87 17.06
N VAL A 36 19.04 1.13 16.95
CA VAL A 36 19.02 -0.28 16.49
C VAL A 36 18.18 -1.13 17.44
N GLU A 37 18.32 -0.92 18.74
CA GLU A 37 17.63 -1.69 19.78
C GLU A 37 16.12 -1.52 19.71
N GLU A 38 15.63 -0.29 19.51
CA GLU A 38 14.22 0.00 19.31
C GLU A 38 13.70 -0.70 18.04
N GLY A 39 14.49 -0.60 16.96
CA GLY A 39 14.15 -1.21 15.69
C GLY A 39 14.11 -2.74 15.71
N MET A 40 15.06 -3.39 16.39
CA MET A 40 15.07 -4.84 16.57
C MET A 40 13.86 -5.33 17.35
N LYS A 41 13.51 -4.66 18.44
CA LYS A 41 12.33 -4.98 19.25
C LYS A 41 11.04 -4.88 18.44
N GLU A 42 10.94 -3.85 17.60
CA GLU A 42 9.78 -3.69 16.70
C GLU A 42 9.76 -4.80 15.63
N ALA A 43 10.91 -5.10 15.02
CA ALA A 43 11.05 -6.16 14.02
C ALA A 43 10.70 -7.56 14.58
N GLU A 44 11.07 -7.84 15.82
CA GLU A 44 10.69 -9.09 16.50
C GLU A 44 9.17 -9.19 16.70
N THR A 45 8.52 -8.07 17.02
CA THR A 45 7.06 -8.00 17.19
C THR A 45 6.33 -8.21 15.85
N ILE A 46 6.84 -7.61 14.77
CA ILE A 46 6.27 -7.69 13.42
C ILE A 46 6.52 -9.07 12.79
N GLY A 47 7.68 -9.66 13.06
CA GLY A 47 8.18 -10.88 12.42
C GLY A 47 8.94 -10.59 11.13
N TYR A 48 10.10 -11.27 10.98
CA TYR A 48 10.93 -11.17 9.78
C TYR A 48 10.33 -11.90 8.58
N PRO A 49 10.61 -11.48 7.33
CA PRO A 49 11.47 -10.37 6.95
C PRO A 49 10.81 -9.00 7.20
N VAL A 50 11.63 -8.01 7.49
CA VAL A 50 11.17 -6.62 7.66
C VAL A 50 11.86 -5.68 6.68
N ILE A 51 11.20 -4.56 6.37
CA ILE A 51 11.79 -3.44 5.65
C ILE A 51 11.93 -2.25 6.58
N ILE A 52 13.12 -1.70 6.64
CA ILE A 52 13.47 -0.48 7.34
C ILE A 52 13.31 0.67 6.37
N LYS A 53 12.58 1.70 6.73
CA LYS A 53 12.24 2.84 5.86
C LYS A 53 12.53 4.16 6.54
N ALA A 54 13.08 5.11 5.80
CA ALA A 54 13.16 6.50 6.23
C ALA A 54 11.76 7.15 6.34
N ALA A 55 11.57 8.01 7.34
CA ALA A 55 10.39 8.85 7.48
C ALA A 55 10.24 9.80 6.29
N LEU A 56 11.34 10.45 5.93
CA LEU A 56 11.49 11.27 4.74
C LEU A 56 12.25 10.44 3.69
N GLY A 57 11.62 10.14 2.58
CA GLY A 57 12.26 9.35 1.54
C GLY A 57 11.41 9.19 0.30
N GLY A 58 12.06 8.96 -0.82
CA GLY A 58 11.45 8.67 -2.11
C GLY A 58 12.45 7.98 -3.04
N GLY A 59 11.95 7.27 -4.05
CA GLY A 59 12.80 6.62 -5.06
C GLY A 59 13.70 5.50 -4.52
N GLY A 60 13.32 4.86 -3.40
CA GLY A 60 14.07 3.72 -2.83
C GLY A 60 15.28 4.07 -1.97
N LYS A 61 15.60 5.36 -1.78
CA LYS A 61 16.68 5.79 -0.87
C LYS A 61 16.23 5.67 0.59
N GLY A 62 17.14 5.24 1.47
CA GLY A 62 16.85 5.04 2.89
C GLY A 62 15.91 3.87 3.17
N MET A 63 15.89 2.86 2.29
CA MET A 63 15.14 1.62 2.50
C MET A 63 16.07 0.42 2.42
N ARG A 64 15.99 -0.48 3.42
CA ARG A 64 16.74 -1.74 3.48
C ARG A 64 15.86 -2.86 4.00
N VAL A 65 16.04 -4.03 3.44
CA VAL A 65 15.39 -5.26 3.92
C VAL A 65 16.34 -5.97 4.86
N ALA A 66 15.81 -6.42 6.00
CA ALA A 66 16.47 -7.36 6.88
C ALA A 66 15.68 -8.67 6.86
N ASP A 67 16.34 -9.74 6.45
CA ASP A 67 15.72 -11.05 6.33
C ASP A 67 15.69 -11.80 7.66
N THR A 68 16.68 -11.53 8.50
CA THR A 68 16.89 -12.14 9.80
C THR A 68 17.30 -11.11 10.84
N PRO A 69 17.20 -11.41 12.14
CA PRO A 69 17.75 -10.54 13.18
C PRO A 69 19.24 -10.20 13.01
N ALA A 70 20.01 -11.12 12.43
CA ALA A 70 21.46 -10.91 12.21
C ALA A 70 21.74 -9.82 11.15
N ASP A 71 20.83 -9.65 10.18
CA ASP A 71 20.99 -8.64 9.12
C ASP A 71 20.49 -7.26 9.55
N PHE A 72 19.75 -7.18 10.65
CA PHE A 72 19.00 -5.97 11.01
C PHE A 72 19.90 -4.78 11.34
N GLU A 73 20.91 -4.97 12.18
CA GLU A 73 21.77 -3.87 12.64
C GLU A 73 22.48 -3.19 11.46
N GLU A 74 23.10 -3.96 10.58
CA GLU A 74 23.81 -3.43 9.41
C GLU A 74 22.84 -2.69 8.48
N SER A 75 21.69 -3.30 8.20
CA SER A 75 20.64 -2.72 7.36
C SER A 75 20.11 -1.41 7.93
N PHE A 76 19.86 -1.37 9.24
CA PHE A 76 19.36 -0.17 9.94
C PHE A 76 20.38 0.98 9.90
N ARG A 77 21.63 0.72 10.29
CA ARG A 77 22.69 1.74 10.30
C ARG A 77 22.95 2.29 8.90
N THR A 78 22.94 1.43 7.88
CA THR A 78 23.13 1.83 6.49
C THR A 78 21.97 2.71 6.00
N ALA A 79 20.74 2.29 6.22
CA ALA A 79 19.56 3.06 5.84
C ALA A 79 19.52 4.42 6.57
N GLN A 80 19.79 4.44 7.86
CA GLN A 80 19.80 5.65 8.67
C GLN A 80 20.88 6.65 8.22
N LYS A 81 22.11 6.17 7.93
CA LYS A 81 23.19 7.01 7.41
C LYS A 81 22.85 7.62 6.04
N GLU A 82 22.31 6.82 5.12
CA GLU A 82 21.87 7.31 3.81
C GLU A 82 20.80 8.40 3.95
N THR A 83 19.84 8.19 4.85
CA THR A 83 18.74 9.11 5.10
C THR A 83 19.25 10.42 5.70
N GLN A 84 20.12 10.34 6.70
CA GLN A 84 20.72 11.52 7.32
C GLN A 84 21.51 12.34 6.29
N MET A 85 22.25 11.68 5.40
CA MET A 85 23.03 12.38 4.35
C MET A 85 22.15 12.99 3.27
N ALA A 86 21.06 12.34 2.91
CA ALA A 86 20.21 12.77 1.79
C ALA A 86 19.15 13.80 2.20
N PHE A 87 18.62 13.70 3.41
CA PHE A 87 17.44 14.44 3.86
C PHE A 87 17.65 15.22 5.17
N GLY A 88 18.79 15.05 5.86
CA GLY A 88 19.07 15.69 7.16
C GLY A 88 18.23 15.15 8.32
N ASP A 89 17.57 14.01 8.13
CA ASP A 89 16.71 13.35 9.11
C ASP A 89 17.14 11.89 9.27
N SER A 90 17.15 11.39 10.49
CA SER A 90 17.53 10.00 10.82
C SER A 90 16.35 9.17 11.33
N THR A 91 15.14 9.67 11.17
CA THR A 91 13.91 9.01 11.63
C THR A 91 13.60 7.81 10.74
N MET A 92 13.48 6.64 11.35
CA MET A 92 13.22 5.37 10.66
C MET A 92 11.90 4.77 11.12
N TYR A 93 11.35 3.88 10.28
CA TYR A 93 10.22 3.01 10.56
C TYR A 93 10.53 1.58 10.13
N VAL A 94 9.90 0.61 10.77
CA VAL A 94 10.03 -0.80 10.43
C VAL A 94 8.65 -1.35 10.07
N GLU A 95 8.56 -2.08 8.96
CA GLU A 95 7.34 -2.72 8.49
C GLU A 95 7.64 -4.15 8.04
N HIS A 96 6.62 -5.01 8.03
CA HIS A 96 6.74 -6.33 7.43
C HIS A 96 7.09 -6.21 5.94
N PHE A 97 8.06 -6.99 5.47
CA PHE A 97 8.44 -7.01 4.06
C PHE A 97 7.66 -8.10 3.32
N VAL A 98 6.73 -7.68 2.48
CA VAL A 98 5.98 -8.61 1.62
C VAL A 98 6.87 -8.99 0.43
N ARG A 99 7.27 -10.29 0.37
CA ARG A 99 8.14 -10.77 -0.70
C ARG A 99 7.36 -11.07 -1.97
N HIS A 100 7.87 -10.55 -3.10
CA HIS A 100 7.31 -10.78 -4.43
C HIS A 100 5.78 -10.62 -4.46
N PRO A 101 5.24 -9.50 -3.94
CA PRO A 101 3.81 -9.30 -3.92
C PRO A 101 3.28 -9.08 -5.35
N ARG A 102 2.02 -9.45 -5.57
CA ARG A 102 1.28 -8.91 -6.69
C ARG A 102 0.75 -7.54 -6.32
N HIS A 103 0.72 -6.67 -7.30
CA HIS A 103 0.12 -5.34 -7.19
C HIS A 103 -1.27 -5.38 -7.81
N ILE A 104 -2.28 -5.43 -6.98
CA ILE A 104 -3.69 -5.48 -7.40
C ILE A 104 -4.36 -4.17 -7.02
N GLU A 105 -5.08 -3.57 -7.95
CA GLU A 105 -5.81 -2.34 -7.69
C GLU A 105 -7.29 -2.47 -8.05
N PHE A 106 -8.13 -1.78 -7.29
CA PHE A 106 -9.58 -1.76 -7.50
C PHE A 106 -10.04 -0.37 -7.93
N GLN A 107 -10.76 -0.33 -9.05
CA GLN A 107 -11.39 0.90 -9.53
C GLN A 107 -12.59 1.24 -8.65
N ILE A 108 -12.59 2.44 -8.08
CA ILE A 108 -13.66 2.96 -7.22
C ILE A 108 -14.44 4.05 -7.93
N MET A 109 -15.74 4.03 -7.70
CA MET A 109 -16.65 5.14 -7.98
C MET A 109 -17.47 5.47 -6.73
N ALA A 110 -17.52 6.74 -6.38
CA ALA A 110 -18.24 7.22 -5.21
C ALA A 110 -19.03 8.48 -5.53
N ASP A 111 -20.24 8.60 -4.98
CA ASP A 111 -21.06 9.78 -5.11
C ASP A 111 -21.01 10.67 -3.85
N LYS A 112 -21.59 11.85 -3.91
CA LYS A 112 -21.69 12.80 -2.79
C LYS A 112 -22.68 12.37 -1.69
N PHE A 113 -23.41 11.28 -1.90
CA PHE A 113 -24.41 10.77 -0.96
C PHE A 113 -23.88 9.61 -0.11
N GLY A 114 -22.59 9.22 -0.31
CA GLY A 114 -21.94 8.15 0.42
C GLY A 114 -22.12 6.77 -0.21
N ASN A 115 -22.68 6.67 -1.42
CA ASN A 115 -22.66 5.44 -2.16
C ASN A 115 -21.28 5.23 -2.78
N VAL A 116 -20.73 4.04 -2.56
CA VAL A 116 -19.41 3.65 -3.07
C VAL A 116 -19.53 2.26 -3.66
N ILE A 117 -19.04 2.10 -4.88
CA ILE A 117 -18.92 0.82 -5.57
C ILE A 117 -17.50 0.63 -6.07
N HIS A 118 -17.12 -0.61 -6.34
CA HIS A 118 -15.95 -0.92 -7.16
C HIS A 118 -16.39 -1.45 -8.53
N LEU A 119 -15.58 -1.22 -9.55
CA LEU A 119 -15.79 -1.64 -10.93
C LEU A 119 -14.80 -2.74 -11.35
N GLY A 120 -14.42 -3.59 -10.39
CA GLY A 120 -13.44 -4.65 -10.62
C GLY A 120 -12.00 -4.22 -10.38
N GLU A 121 -11.11 -5.17 -10.61
CA GLU A 121 -9.67 -5.03 -10.34
C GLU A 121 -8.83 -5.06 -11.62
N ARG A 122 -7.57 -4.63 -11.43
CA ARG A 122 -6.47 -4.77 -12.40
C ARG A 122 -5.27 -5.38 -11.69
N ASP A 123 -4.59 -6.29 -12.35
CA ASP A 123 -3.26 -6.78 -11.94
C ASP A 123 -2.18 -5.89 -12.60
N CYS A 124 -1.45 -5.16 -11.79
CA CYS A 124 -0.42 -4.22 -12.22
C CYS A 124 0.98 -4.71 -11.81
N SER A 125 1.18 -6.02 -11.67
CA SER A 125 2.42 -6.60 -11.15
C SER A 125 3.60 -6.49 -12.12
N ILE A 126 3.34 -6.33 -13.43
CA ILE A 126 4.40 -6.18 -14.43
C ILE A 126 4.87 -4.73 -14.45
N GLN A 127 5.97 -4.48 -13.75
CA GLN A 127 6.51 -3.14 -13.53
C GLN A 127 7.99 -3.06 -13.89
N ARG A 128 8.44 -1.86 -14.26
CA ARG A 128 9.84 -1.50 -14.41
C ARG A 128 10.15 -0.25 -13.58
N ASN A 129 11.07 -0.37 -12.64
CA ASN A 129 11.41 0.73 -11.72
C ASN A 129 10.18 1.35 -11.03
N HIS A 130 9.25 0.50 -10.56
CA HIS A 130 7.98 0.89 -9.94
C HIS A 130 7.00 1.63 -10.88
N GLN A 131 7.18 1.53 -12.19
CA GLN A 131 6.24 2.00 -13.20
C GLN A 131 5.46 0.82 -13.76
N LYS A 132 4.15 0.89 -13.74
CA LYS A 132 3.24 -0.09 -14.33
C LYS A 132 3.45 -0.11 -15.85
N MET A 133 3.79 -1.28 -16.39
CA MET A 133 4.07 -1.46 -17.83
C MET A 133 2.94 -2.19 -18.54
N ILE A 134 2.35 -3.18 -17.88
CA ILE A 134 1.22 -3.96 -18.38
C ILE A 134 0.25 -4.09 -17.22
N GLU A 135 -1.02 -3.87 -17.51
CA GLU A 135 -2.13 -4.04 -16.59
C GLU A 135 -3.16 -4.97 -17.23
N GLU A 136 -3.60 -5.95 -16.46
CA GLU A 136 -4.52 -6.98 -16.90
C GLU A 136 -5.81 -6.92 -16.08
N SER A 137 -6.96 -7.02 -16.76
CA SER A 137 -8.28 -7.06 -16.14
C SER A 137 -9.16 -8.08 -16.89
N PRO A 138 -9.87 -8.97 -16.16
CA PRO A 138 -9.73 -9.26 -14.73
C PRO A 138 -8.40 -9.93 -14.38
N CYS A 139 -8.05 -9.93 -13.10
CA CYS A 139 -6.88 -10.65 -12.60
C CYS A 139 -7.16 -12.15 -12.58
N GLU A 140 -6.45 -12.96 -13.39
CA GLU A 140 -6.67 -14.40 -13.51
C GLU A 140 -6.23 -15.23 -12.30
N VAL A 141 -5.35 -14.66 -11.46
CA VAL A 141 -4.71 -15.43 -10.36
C VAL A 141 -5.40 -15.31 -9.01
N ILE A 142 -6.46 -14.52 -8.90
CA ILE A 142 -7.26 -14.40 -7.69
C ILE A 142 -8.58 -15.16 -7.82
N SER A 143 -8.97 -15.89 -6.76
CA SER A 143 -10.28 -16.56 -6.73
C SER A 143 -11.42 -15.54 -6.59
N ASP A 144 -12.64 -15.95 -6.92
CA ASP A 144 -13.81 -15.08 -6.76
C ASP A 144 -14.05 -14.68 -5.30
N GLU A 145 -13.74 -15.56 -4.33
CA GLU A 145 -13.83 -15.22 -2.90
C GLU A 145 -12.79 -14.17 -2.52
N LEU A 146 -11.57 -14.27 -3.02
CA LEU A 146 -10.53 -13.30 -2.75
C LEU A 146 -10.84 -11.96 -3.41
N ARG A 147 -11.34 -12.00 -4.66
CA ARG A 147 -11.83 -10.80 -5.40
C ARG A 147 -12.92 -10.08 -4.62
N ALA A 148 -13.91 -10.81 -4.12
CA ALA A 148 -15.00 -10.24 -3.32
C ALA A 148 -14.47 -9.57 -2.03
N ARG A 149 -13.60 -10.26 -1.28
CA ARG A 149 -13.01 -9.73 -0.05
C ARG A 149 -12.16 -8.47 -0.30
N MET A 150 -11.36 -8.46 -1.36
CA MET A 150 -10.54 -7.30 -1.74
C MET A 150 -11.42 -6.13 -2.19
N GLY A 151 -12.45 -6.41 -2.99
CA GLY A 151 -13.42 -5.41 -3.44
C GLY A 151 -14.19 -4.77 -2.28
N GLU A 152 -14.66 -5.58 -1.32
CA GLU A 152 -15.28 -5.08 -0.09
C GLU A 152 -14.32 -4.19 0.72
N ALA A 153 -13.06 -4.61 0.83
CA ALA A 153 -12.04 -3.82 1.53
C ALA A 153 -11.78 -2.48 0.80
N ALA A 154 -11.77 -2.47 -0.55
CA ALA A 154 -11.61 -1.25 -1.34
C ALA A 154 -12.79 -0.28 -1.15
N VAL A 155 -14.02 -0.78 -1.19
CA VAL A 155 -15.23 0.03 -0.90
C VAL A 155 -15.18 0.58 0.53
N LYS A 156 -14.80 -0.26 1.49
CA LYS A 156 -14.67 0.13 2.90
C LYS A 156 -13.61 1.22 3.10
N ALA A 157 -12.47 1.10 2.41
CA ALA A 157 -11.41 2.10 2.42
C ALA A 157 -11.88 3.45 1.90
N ALA A 158 -12.56 3.48 0.74
CA ALA A 158 -13.06 4.70 0.15
C ALA A 158 -14.16 5.37 1.01
N LYS A 159 -15.07 4.57 1.60
CA LYS A 159 -16.08 5.06 2.55
C LYS A 159 -15.45 5.67 3.80
N ALA A 160 -14.46 4.99 4.40
CA ALA A 160 -13.78 5.46 5.60
C ALA A 160 -13.02 6.78 5.36
N ALA A 161 -12.51 6.97 4.15
CA ALA A 161 -11.87 8.21 3.74
C ALA A 161 -12.85 9.35 3.41
N GLY A 162 -14.14 9.06 3.26
CA GLY A 162 -15.13 10.03 2.75
C GLY A 162 -14.83 10.44 1.31
N TYR A 163 -14.37 9.48 0.49
CA TYR A 163 -13.98 9.75 -0.89
C TYR A 163 -15.19 9.96 -1.80
N GLU A 164 -15.05 10.87 -2.74
CA GLU A 164 -16.03 11.15 -3.79
C GLU A 164 -15.34 11.10 -5.16
N ASN A 165 -16.07 10.67 -6.19
CA ASN A 165 -15.65 10.57 -7.59
C ASN A 165 -14.86 9.29 -7.91
N ALA A 166 -14.16 9.26 -9.05
CA ALA A 166 -13.35 8.13 -9.50
C ALA A 166 -12.00 8.11 -8.78
N GLY A 167 -11.57 6.95 -8.36
CA GLY A 167 -10.28 6.72 -7.72
C GLY A 167 -9.91 5.24 -7.76
N THR A 168 -8.72 4.92 -7.28
CA THR A 168 -8.20 3.56 -7.30
C THR A 168 -7.58 3.22 -5.95
N ILE A 169 -7.98 2.09 -5.37
CA ILE A 169 -7.37 1.52 -4.16
C ILE A 169 -6.36 0.46 -4.57
N GLU A 170 -5.12 0.63 -4.14
CA GLU A 170 -4.02 -0.29 -4.42
C GLU A 170 -3.72 -1.20 -3.23
N PHE A 171 -3.54 -2.49 -3.54
CA PHE A 171 -3.18 -3.52 -2.57
C PHE A 171 -1.92 -4.28 -2.99
N LEU A 172 -1.14 -4.70 -2.00
CA LEU A 172 -0.15 -5.76 -2.17
C LEU A 172 -0.78 -7.08 -1.77
N LEU A 173 -0.71 -8.08 -2.64
CA LEU A 173 -1.21 -9.44 -2.41
C LEU A 173 -0.01 -10.38 -2.30
N ASP A 174 0.10 -11.11 -1.19
CA ASP A 174 1.15 -12.13 -1.01
C ASP A 174 0.74 -13.50 -1.59
N LYS A 175 1.68 -14.44 -1.56
CA LYS A 175 1.49 -15.81 -2.08
C LYS A 175 0.50 -16.64 -1.28
N GLU A 176 0.27 -16.27 -0.03
CA GLU A 176 -0.67 -16.91 0.88
C GLU A 176 -2.09 -16.37 0.76
N GLY A 177 -2.33 -15.42 -0.14
CA GLY A 177 -3.65 -14.81 -0.36
C GLY A 177 -4.01 -13.76 0.70
N ARG A 178 -3.02 -13.25 1.45
CA ARG A 178 -3.19 -12.09 2.33
C ARG A 178 -2.94 -10.84 1.52
N PHE A 179 -3.77 -9.84 1.71
CA PHE A 179 -3.62 -8.56 1.00
C PHE A 179 -3.57 -7.39 1.98
N TYR A 180 -2.89 -6.33 1.55
CA TYR A 180 -2.60 -5.17 2.38
C TYR A 180 -2.79 -3.90 1.57
N PHE A 181 -3.51 -2.93 2.15
CA PHE A 181 -3.63 -1.59 1.58
C PHE A 181 -2.26 -0.96 1.39
N MET A 182 -2.00 -0.45 0.22
CA MET A 182 -0.78 0.28 -0.12
C MET A 182 -1.02 1.78 -0.19
N GLU A 183 -1.90 2.20 -1.10
CA GLU A 183 -2.24 3.61 -1.27
C GLU A 183 -3.58 3.78 -2.01
N MET A 184 -4.05 5.02 -2.10
CA MET A 184 -5.19 5.41 -2.93
C MET A 184 -4.77 6.49 -3.91
N ASN A 185 -5.02 6.25 -5.19
CA ASN A 185 -4.95 7.28 -6.22
C ASN A 185 -6.25 8.07 -6.23
N THR A 186 -6.18 9.31 -5.73
CA THR A 186 -7.32 10.20 -5.57
C THR A 186 -7.60 11.01 -6.84
N ARG A 187 -7.59 10.34 -7.98
CA ARG A 187 -7.78 10.91 -9.32
C ARG A 187 -8.28 9.85 -10.28
N ILE A 188 -8.83 10.29 -11.40
CA ILE A 188 -9.06 9.39 -12.53
C ILE A 188 -7.71 8.94 -13.13
N GLN A 189 -7.68 7.72 -13.65
CA GLN A 189 -6.52 7.14 -14.31
C GLN A 189 -6.86 6.82 -15.77
N VAL A 190 -5.85 6.68 -16.64
CA VAL A 190 -6.04 6.44 -18.07
C VAL A 190 -6.66 5.08 -18.36
N GLU A 191 -6.41 4.10 -17.50
CA GLU A 191 -6.90 2.72 -17.56
C GLU A 191 -8.34 2.55 -17.06
N HIS A 192 -8.93 3.59 -16.45
CA HIS A 192 -10.31 3.55 -15.96
C HIS A 192 -11.35 3.08 -17.01
N PRO A 193 -11.34 3.56 -18.25
CA PRO A 193 -12.32 3.13 -19.24
C PRO A 193 -12.27 1.63 -19.57
N VAL A 194 -11.07 1.05 -19.63
CA VAL A 194 -10.89 -0.39 -19.92
C VAL A 194 -11.60 -1.22 -18.87
N THR A 195 -11.34 -0.95 -17.59
CA THR A 195 -11.97 -1.67 -16.47
C THR A 195 -13.48 -1.49 -16.45
N CYS A 196 -13.95 -0.25 -16.64
CA CYS A 196 -15.39 0.03 -16.69
C CYS A 196 -16.10 -0.74 -17.80
N LEU A 197 -15.53 -0.77 -19.00
CA LEU A 197 -16.13 -1.46 -20.15
C LEU A 197 -16.15 -2.98 -19.95
N LEU A 198 -15.12 -3.57 -19.34
CA LEU A 198 -15.05 -5.00 -19.09
C LEU A 198 -16.07 -5.48 -18.06
N TYR A 199 -16.31 -4.70 -17.01
CA TYR A 199 -17.21 -5.10 -15.92
C TYR A 199 -18.64 -4.58 -16.04
N THR A 200 -18.92 -3.66 -16.95
CA THR A 200 -20.25 -3.05 -17.09
C THR A 200 -20.90 -3.31 -18.44
N SER A 201 -20.20 -3.90 -19.40
CA SER A 201 -20.78 -4.29 -20.68
C SER A 201 -21.28 -5.73 -20.60
N ASP A 202 -22.52 -5.97 -21.02
CA ASP A 202 -23.11 -7.30 -21.28
C ASP A 202 -22.54 -7.93 -22.57
N ALA A 203 -21.26 -7.78 -22.79
CA ALA A 203 -20.60 -8.25 -24.01
C ALA A 203 -20.34 -9.76 -23.99
#